data_baad7fba16488fc6117eec7398eaaa03
#
_entry.id   baad7fba16488fc6117eec7398eaaa03
#
_cell.length_a   1.000
_cell.length_b   1.000
_cell.length_c   1.000
_cell.angle_alpha   90.00
_cell.angle_beta   90.00
_cell.angle_gamma   90.00
#
_symmetry.space_group_name_H-M   'P 1'
#
loop_
_entity.id
_entity.type
_entity.pdbx_description
1 polymer ?
#
loop_
_entity_poly.entity_id
_entity_poly.type
_entity_poly.pdbx_seq_one_letter_code
_entity_poly.pdbx_strand_id
1 'polypeptide(L)'
;TIPMNVAVNYTGNEEYVASSIESTIIYRAPSQESNYAFWVIVGATVVASSGILLGWKWYRERHLREIQRILESTALALEANMDYRDSIVYSYKEMCKVLQGHGYLRKHFETVREFQDALRTALSLDLDSVARLTILYEEADYTKKKLDDDHRINAVSALRTVIESLDLNDSA
;
A
#
# COMPACT_ATOMS: atom_id res chain seq x y z
N THR A 1 -19.06 -30.83 -38.20
CA THR A 1 -19.03 -30.47 -39.64
C THR A 1 -20.29 -31.04 -40.26
N ILE A 2 -21.17 -30.20 -40.70
CA ILE A 2 -22.42 -30.63 -41.36
C ILE A 2 -22.24 -30.35 -42.86
N PRO A 3 -22.21 -31.38 -43.72
CA PRO A 3 -22.14 -31.15 -45.15
C PRO A 3 -23.50 -30.64 -45.64
N MET A 4 -23.48 -29.55 -46.33
CA MET A 4 -24.66 -29.02 -47.02
C MET A 4 -24.43 -29.13 -48.51
N ASN A 5 -25.21 -29.97 -49.16
CA ASN A 5 -25.13 -30.14 -50.60
C ASN A 5 -26.04 -29.10 -51.27
N VAL A 6 -25.46 -28.29 -52.10
CA VAL A 6 -26.22 -27.31 -52.92
C VAL A 6 -26.08 -27.78 -54.38
N ALA A 7 -27.23 -28.15 -54.97
CA ALA A 7 -27.29 -28.47 -56.38
C ALA A 7 -27.94 -27.29 -57.11
N VAL A 8 -27.27 -26.78 -58.11
CA VAL A 8 -27.82 -25.74 -58.99
C VAL A 8 -27.98 -26.38 -60.36
N ASN A 9 -29.24 -26.51 -60.78
CA ASN A 9 -29.60 -27.02 -62.09
C ASN A 9 -30.01 -25.89 -63.03
N TYR A 10 -29.32 -25.83 -64.17
CA TYR A 10 -29.72 -24.97 -65.27
C TYR A 10 -30.40 -25.80 -66.34
N THR A 11 -31.64 -25.51 -66.68
CA THR A 11 -32.49 -26.27 -67.59
C THR A 11 -32.27 -25.90 -69.08
N GLY A 12 -31.22 -25.19 -69.42
CA GLY A 12 -30.92 -24.86 -70.81
C GLY A 12 -32.08 -24.24 -71.60
N ASN A 13 -31.80 -23.51 -72.66
CA ASN A 13 -32.77 -23.04 -73.63
C ASN A 13 -32.25 -23.42 -75.04
N GLU A 14 -32.91 -22.96 -76.08
CA GLU A 14 -32.56 -23.36 -77.48
C GLU A 14 -31.10 -23.01 -77.89
N GLU A 15 -30.44 -22.15 -77.14
CA GLU A 15 -29.08 -21.67 -77.46
C GLU A 15 -27.99 -22.25 -76.52
N TYR A 16 -28.38 -22.81 -75.36
CA TYR A 16 -27.41 -23.29 -74.36
C TYR A 16 -27.76 -24.73 -73.88
N VAL A 17 -26.75 -25.56 -73.78
CA VAL A 17 -26.88 -26.92 -73.31
C VAL A 17 -27.12 -26.91 -71.77
N ALA A 18 -28.04 -27.76 -71.33
CA ALA A 18 -28.31 -27.97 -69.91
C ALA A 18 -27.03 -28.43 -69.19
N SER A 19 -26.70 -27.78 -68.07
CA SER A 19 -25.58 -28.19 -67.25
C SER A 19 -26.00 -28.23 -65.78
N SER A 20 -25.44 -29.19 -65.07
CA SER A 20 -25.61 -29.33 -63.62
C SER A 20 -24.26 -29.24 -62.94
N ILE A 21 -24.15 -28.36 -61.97
CA ILE A 21 -22.95 -28.26 -61.11
C ILE A 21 -23.37 -28.69 -59.70
N GLU A 22 -22.80 -29.73 -59.22
CA GLU A 22 -22.94 -30.19 -57.86
C GLU A 22 -21.73 -29.72 -57.06
N SER A 23 -21.89 -28.82 -56.12
CA SER A 23 -20.80 -28.37 -55.25
C SER A 23 -21.18 -28.65 -53.80
N THR A 24 -20.26 -29.28 -53.09
CA THR A 24 -20.38 -29.54 -51.67
C THR A 24 -19.75 -28.37 -50.90
N ILE A 25 -20.55 -27.56 -50.22
CA ILE A 25 -20.04 -26.54 -49.33
C ILE A 25 -19.89 -27.16 -47.94
N ILE A 26 -18.62 -27.29 -47.53
CA ILE A 26 -18.30 -27.74 -46.17
C ILE A 26 -18.38 -26.55 -45.24
N TYR A 27 -19.49 -26.42 -44.51
CA TYR A 27 -19.60 -25.45 -43.44
C TYR A 27 -18.85 -25.97 -42.24
N ARG A 28 -17.69 -25.36 -41.91
CA ARG A 28 -16.97 -25.57 -40.68
C ARG A 28 -17.61 -24.66 -39.64
N ALA A 29 -18.45 -25.22 -38.78
CA ALA A 29 -18.95 -24.49 -37.62
C ALA A 29 -17.74 -23.96 -36.84
N PRO A 30 -17.75 -22.71 -36.39
CA PRO A 30 -16.67 -22.21 -35.53
C PRO A 30 -16.56 -23.14 -34.33
N SER A 31 -15.37 -23.66 -34.08
CA SER A 31 -15.11 -24.51 -32.93
C SER A 31 -15.54 -23.73 -31.69
N GLN A 32 -16.45 -24.31 -30.93
CA GLN A 32 -16.87 -23.76 -29.62
C GLN A 32 -15.74 -24.02 -28.58
N GLU A 33 -14.50 -23.79 -29.04
CA GLU A 33 -13.34 -23.88 -28.19
C GLU A 33 -13.14 -22.55 -27.47
N SER A 34 -13.38 -22.65 -26.19
CA SER A 34 -12.69 -21.94 -25.14
C SER A 34 -13.23 -20.59 -24.65
N ASN A 35 -14.48 -20.49 -24.41
CA ASN A 35 -14.90 -19.63 -23.28
C ASN A 35 -14.30 -20.13 -21.95
N TYR A 36 -13.84 -21.40 -21.91
CA TYR A 36 -13.25 -22.00 -20.72
C TYR A 36 -11.92 -21.36 -20.33
N ALA A 37 -11.02 -21.15 -21.28
CA ALA A 37 -9.74 -20.48 -21.02
C ALA A 37 -9.94 -19.03 -20.56
N PHE A 38 -10.91 -18.33 -21.13
CA PHE A 38 -11.26 -16.97 -20.69
C PHE A 38 -11.74 -16.96 -19.24
N TRP A 39 -12.64 -17.87 -18.86
CA TRP A 39 -13.16 -17.94 -17.49
C TRP A 39 -12.08 -18.40 -16.48
N VAL A 40 -11.14 -19.24 -16.88
CA VAL A 40 -10.00 -19.63 -16.03
C VAL A 40 -9.07 -18.44 -15.80
N ILE A 41 -8.78 -17.63 -16.81
CA ILE A 41 -7.96 -16.43 -16.67
C ILE A 41 -8.66 -15.40 -15.76
N VAL A 42 -9.96 -15.16 -15.99
CA VAL A 42 -10.75 -14.24 -15.15
C VAL A 42 -10.80 -14.73 -13.70
N GLY A 43 -11.02 -16.03 -13.49
CA GLY A 43 -11.00 -16.62 -12.14
C GLY A 43 -9.64 -16.47 -11.46
N ALA A 44 -8.54 -16.73 -12.16
CA ALA A 44 -7.19 -16.59 -11.63
C ALA A 44 -6.85 -15.13 -11.27
N THR A 45 -7.26 -14.15 -12.08
CA THR A 45 -7.04 -12.73 -11.79
C THR A 45 -7.85 -12.25 -10.58
N VAL A 46 -9.08 -12.72 -10.41
CA VAL A 46 -9.91 -12.39 -9.23
C VAL A 46 -9.30 -12.97 -7.95
N VAL A 47 -8.82 -14.21 -7.99
CA VAL A 47 -8.15 -14.83 -6.83
C VAL A 47 -6.84 -14.11 -6.49
N ALA A 48 -6.03 -13.76 -7.48
CA ALA A 48 -4.78 -13.04 -7.28
C ALA A 48 -5.02 -11.64 -6.69
N SER A 49 -6.00 -10.90 -7.20
CA SER A 49 -6.33 -9.55 -6.70
C SER A 49 -6.90 -9.60 -5.27
N SER A 50 -7.74 -10.58 -4.94
CA SER A 50 -8.26 -10.74 -3.57
C SER A 50 -7.15 -11.13 -2.59
N GLY A 51 -6.17 -11.95 -3.00
CA GLY A 51 -5.01 -12.29 -2.19
C GLY A 51 -4.13 -11.08 -1.87
N ILE A 52 -3.92 -10.21 -2.84
CA ILE A 52 -3.16 -8.96 -2.66
C ILE A 52 -3.87 -8.03 -1.68
N LEU A 53 -5.19 -7.84 -1.83
CA LEU A 53 -5.98 -6.97 -0.94
C LEU A 53 -6.02 -7.49 0.50
N LEU A 54 -6.19 -8.82 0.68
CA LEU A 54 -6.15 -9.45 2.01
C LEU A 54 -4.75 -9.38 2.63
N GLY A 55 -3.70 -9.60 1.84
CA GLY A 55 -2.31 -9.47 2.28
C GLY A 55 -1.98 -8.04 2.71
N TRP A 56 -2.44 -7.05 1.95
CA TRP A 56 -2.24 -5.64 2.25
C TRP A 56 -3.01 -5.20 3.52
N LYS A 57 -4.25 -5.65 3.66
CA LYS A 57 -5.05 -5.43 4.88
C LYS A 57 -4.37 -6.05 6.11
N TRP A 58 -3.87 -7.28 5.99
CA TRP A 58 -3.21 -7.99 7.08
C TRP A 58 -1.84 -7.35 7.45
N TYR A 59 -1.10 -6.87 6.45
CA TYR A 59 0.14 -6.12 6.65
C TYR A 59 -0.13 -4.81 7.40
N ARG A 60 -1.16 -4.07 7.00
CA ARG A 60 -1.60 -2.83 7.64
C ARG A 60 -2.05 -3.04 9.10
N GLU A 61 -2.82 -4.09 9.38
CA GLU A 61 -3.26 -4.41 10.75
C GLU A 61 -2.10 -4.87 11.66
N ARG A 62 -1.05 -5.46 11.11
CA ARG A 62 0.16 -5.76 11.89
C ARG A 62 0.90 -4.49 12.29
N HIS A 63 1.02 -3.55 11.37
CA HIS A 63 1.70 -2.28 11.60
C HIS A 63 1.00 -1.46 12.70
N LEU A 64 -0.32 -1.35 12.64
CA LEU A 64 -1.12 -0.66 13.67
C LEU A 64 -0.98 -1.27 15.06
N ARG A 65 -0.94 -2.59 15.17
CA ARG A 65 -0.73 -3.29 16.45
C ARG A 65 0.67 -3.07 17.03
N GLU A 66 1.66 -2.91 16.20
CA GLU A 66 3.03 -2.62 16.64
C GLU A 66 3.14 -1.20 17.18
N ILE A 67 2.50 -0.23 16.52
CA ILE A 67 2.37 1.16 16.97
C ILE A 67 1.65 1.25 18.31
N GLN A 68 0.53 0.56 18.49
CA GLN A 68 -0.19 0.53 19.77
C GLN A 68 0.68 -0.07 20.88
N ARG A 69 1.42 -1.15 20.61
CA ARG A 69 2.37 -1.72 21.59
C ARG A 69 3.49 -0.76 21.96
N ILE A 70 4.01 -0.02 20.99
CA ILE A 70 5.05 1.01 21.23
C ILE A 70 4.47 2.11 22.12
N LEU A 71 3.26 2.60 21.83
CA LEU A 71 2.58 3.60 22.66
C LEU A 71 2.30 3.10 24.07
N GLU A 72 1.81 1.87 24.22
CA GLU A 72 1.57 1.24 25.53
C GLU A 72 2.89 0.99 26.28
N SER A 73 3.92 0.46 25.62
CA SER A 73 5.23 0.24 26.26
C SER A 73 5.91 1.56 26.62
N THR A 74 5.72 2.62 25.82
CA THR A 74 6.20 3.96 26.14
C THR A 74 5.43 4.55 27.33
N ALA A 75 4.12 4.40 27.38
CA ALA A 75 3.30 4.81 28.52
C ALA A 75 3.69 4.07 29.81
N LEU A 76 3.86 2.74 29.75
CA LEU A 76 4.28 1.90 30.89
C LEU A 76 5.72 2.20 31.34
N ALA A 77 6.65 2.44 30.40
CA ALA A 77 8.00 2.84 30.72
C ALA A 77 8.05 4.24 31.37
N LEU A 78 7.10 5.09 31.02
CA LEU A 78 6.93 6.42 31.61
C LEU A 78 6.35 6.36 33.05
N GLU A 79 5.52 5.36 33.38
CA GLU A 79 5.03 5.10 34.73
C GLU A 79 6.11 4.48 35.63
N ALA A 80 7.12 3.81 35.04
CA ALA A 80 8.14 3.05 35.75
C ALA A 80 9.41 3.85 36.10
N ASN A 81 9.31 5.09 36.56
CA ASN A 81 10.43 5.86 37.15
C ASN A 81 11.62 6.18 36.20
N MET A 82 11.41 6.24 34.86
CA MET A 82 12.44 6.74 33.96
C MET A 82 12.69 8.24 34.18
N ASP A 83 13.95 8.67 34.12
CA ASP A 83 14.27 10.09 34.08
C ASP A 83 13.56 10.77 32.89
N TYR A 84 13.02 11.95 33.11
CA TYR A 84 12.30 12.73 32.08
C TYR A 84 13.11 12.89 30.79
N ARG A 85 14.43 13.00 30.92
CA ARG A 85 15.39 13.09 29.82
C ARG A 85 15.38 11.83 28.95
N ASP A 86 15.50 10.68 29.59
CA ASP A 86 15.52 9.38 28.90
C ASP A 86 14.20 9.13 28.19
N SER A 87 13.07 9.51 28.79
CA SER A 87 11.75 9.41 28.21
C SER A 87 11.59 10.23 26.93
N ILE A 88 12.12 11.45 26.91
CA ILE A 88 12.07 12.33 25.73
C ILE A 88 12.95 11.77 24.61
N VAL A 89 14.18 11.36 24.94
CA VAL A 89 15.11 10.73 23.99
C VAL A 89 14.51 9.46 23.40
N TYR A 90 13.86 8.65 24.23
CA TYR A 90 13.16 7.45 23.79
C TYR A 90 12.02 7.78 22.81
N SER A 91 11.16 8.76 23.14
CA SER A 91 10.07 9.19 22.27
C SER A 91 10.55 9.64 20.88
N TYR A 92 11.67 10.39 20.83
CA TYR A 92 12.27 10.77 19.54
C TYR A 92 12.78 9.57 18.74
N LYS A 93 13.43 8.61 19.40
CA LYS A 93 13.93 7.39 18.75
C LYS A 93 12.79 6.54 18.20
N GLU A 94 11.68 6.45 18.93
CA GLU A 94 10.47 5.73 18.45
C GLU A 94 9.83 6.45 17.26
N MET A 95 9.75 7.79 17.26
CA MET A 95 9.37 8.55 16.07
C MET A 95 10.21 8.19 14.85
N CYS A 96 11.53 8.16 15.00
CA CYS A 96 12.43 7.79 13.91
C CYS A 96 12.19 6.37 13.41
N LYS A 97 11.89 5.39 14.29
CA LYS A 97 11.57 4.02 13.88
C LYS A 97 10.26 3.95 13.10
N VAL A 98 9.23 4.65 13.56
CA VAL A 98 7.94 4.71 12.86
C VAL A 98 8.13 5.31 11.48
N LEU A 99 8.81 6.44 11.37
CA LEU A 99 9.13 7.10 10.09
C LEU A 99 9.95 6.18 9.16
N GLN A 100 10.91 5.43 9.71
CA GLN A 100 11.66 4.43 8.95
C GLN A 100 10.75 3.34 8.39
N GLY A 101 9.76 2.88 9.15
CA GLY A 101 8.75 1.92 8.67
C GLY A 101 7.95 2.42 7.48
N HIS A 102 7.77 3.74 7.36
CA HIS A 102 7.14 4.42 6.22
C HIS A 102 8.13 4.86 5.12
N GLY A 103 9.38 4.40 5.17
CA GLY A 103 10.39 4.67 4.14
C GLY A 103 11.24 5.92 4.38
N TYR A 104 11.07 6.64 5.50
CA TYR A 104 11.81 7.85 5.84
C TYR A 104 12.94 7.55 6.83
N LEU A 105 14.04 7.06 6.30
CA LEU A 105 15.21 6.70 7.10
C LEU A 105 16.12 7.91 7.34
N ARG A 106 16.34 8.28 8.60
CA ARG A 106 17.39 9.23 8.98
C ARG A 106 18.76 8.64 8.68
N LYS A 107 19.57 9.37 7.90
CA LYS A 107 20.92 8.95 7.55
C LYS A 107 21.85 9.10 8.76
N HIS A 108 22.85 8.23 8.87
CA HIS A 108 23.79 8.22 9.99
C HIS A 108 24.54 9.56 10.21
N PHE A 109 24.81 10.30 9.13
CA PHE A 109 25.52 11.58 9.15
C PHE A 109 24.58 12.80 9.20
N GLU A 110 23.27 12.59 9.20
CA GLU A 110 22.27 13.64 9.17
C GLU A 110 21.95 14.12 10.58
N THR A 111 21.97 15.42 10.78
CA THR A 111 21.55 16.04 12.04
C THR A 111 20.05 15.90 12.23
N VAL A 112 19.55 16.09 13.46
CA VAL A 112 18.12 16.02 13.75
C VAL A 112 17.34 17.08 13.00
N ARG A 113 17.91 18.25 12.75
CA ARG A 113 17.26 19.35 12.00
C ARG A 113 17.26 19.10 10.50
N GLU A 114 18.34 18.60 9.94
CA GLU A 114 18.38 18.20 8.53
C GLU A 114 17.36 17.11 8.23
N PHE A 115 17.22 16.15 9.15
CA PHE A 115 16.17 15.13 9.03
C PHE A 115 14.77 15.74 9.10
N GLN A 116 14.51 16.66 10.02
CA GLN A 116 13.24 17.39 10.09
C GLN A 116 12.93 18.15 8.78
N ASP A 117 13.92 18.84 8.20
CA ASP A 117 13.75 19.57 6.95
C ASP A 117 13.51 18.64 5.75
N ALA A 118 14.17 17.47 5.73
CA ALA A 118 13.92 16.42 4.74
C ALA A 118 12.47 15.91 4.83
N LEU A 119 11.94 15.67 6.04
CA LEU A 119 10.55 15.28 6.26
C LEU A 119 9.57 16.35 5.79
N ARG A 120 9.89 17.63 6.02
CA ARG A 120 9.07 18.77 5.57
C ARG A 120 8.86 18.78 4.06
N THR A 121 9.87 18.35 3.30
CA THR A 121 9.80 18.32 1.84
C THR A 121 9.11 17.08 1.31
N ALA A 122 9.15 15.97 2.04
CA ALA A 122 8.72 14.66 1.58
C ALA A 122 7.29 14.28 2.02
N LEU A 123 6.77 14.88 3.08
CA LEU A 123 5.53 14.47 3.73
C LEU A 123 4.57 15.63 3.96
N SER A 124 3.27 15.35 3.80
CA SER A 124 2.18 16.22 4.27
C SER A 124 1.85 15.95 5.75
N LEU A 125 2.89 15.78 6.58
CA LEU A 125 2.74 15.51 8.01
C LEU A 125 2.41 16.77 8.82
N ASP A 126 1.93 16.55 10.05
CA ASP A 126 1.94 17.58 11.08
C ASP A 126 3.38 17.92 11.51
N LEU A 127 3.97 18.84 10.74
CA LEU A 127 5.34 19.29 10.90
C LEU A 127 5.58 19.97 12.25
N ASP A 128 4.54 20.53 12.86
CA ASP A 128 4.64 21.20 14.15
C ASP A 128 4.92 20.20 15.27
N SER A 129 4.33 19.00 15.19
CA SER A 129 4.60 17.93 16.16
C SER A 129 6.00 17.34 15.99
N VAL A 130 6.45 17.14 14.73
CA VAL A 130 7.82 16.71 14.46
C VAL A 130 8.84 17.76 14.99
N ALA A 131 8.61 19.04 14.69
CA ALA A 131 9.46 20.12 15.14
C ALA A 131 9.51 20.21 16.67
N ARG A 132 8.36 20.09 17.32
CA ARG A 132 8.23 20.11 18.78
C ARG A 132 9.02 18.99 19.44
N LEU A 133 8.87 17.78 18.94
CA LEU A 133 9.60 16.62 19.44
C LEU A 133 11.12 16.73 19.17
N THR A 134 11.53 17.29 18.03
CA THR A 134 12.93 17.55 17.70
C THR A 134 13.56 18.55 18.69
N ILE A 135 12.86 19.64 19.02
CA ILE A 135 13.34 20.64 20.00
C ILE A 135 13.47 20.01 21.39
N LEU A 136 12.48 19.26 21.85
CA LEU A 136 12.53 18.55 23.13
C LEU A 136 13.68 17.54 23.19
N TYR A 137 13.93 16.83 22.10
CA TYR A 137 15.07 15.93 21.99
C TYR A 137 16.41 16.69 22.08
N GLU A 138 16.56 17.81 21.36
CA GLU A 138 17.76 18.65 21.44
C GLU A 138 17.99 19.18 22.86
N GLU A 139 16.93 19.61 23.55
CA GLU A 139 17.03 20.04 24.96
C GLU A 139 17.44 18.87 25.86
N ALA A 140 16.90 17.68 25.62
CA ALA A 140 17.22 16.50 26.43
C ALA A 140 18.64 15.98 26.17
N ASP A 141 19.10 15.93 24.92
CA ASP A 141 20.36 15.28 24.56
C ASP A 141 21.56 16.22 24.65
N TYR A 142 21.40 17.52 24.31
CA TYR A 142 22.50 18.45 24.19
C TYR A 142 22.60 19.50 25.30
N THR A 143 21.58 19.63 26.16
CA THR A 143 21.60 20.64 27.22
C THR A 143 21.54 20.03 28.61
N LYS A 144 21.98 20.81 29.62
CA LYS A 144 21.85 20.45 31.05
C LYS A 144 20.59 21.08 31.67
N LYS A 145 19.64 21.52 30.85
CA LYS A 145 18.39 22.13 31.31
C LYS A 145 17.63 21.14 32.18
N LYS A 146 17.04 21.60 33.26
CA LYS A 146 16.17 20.79 34.09
C LYS A 146 14.88 20.53 33.32
N LEU A 147 14.60 19.27 33.05
CA LEU A 147 13.37 18.80 32.42
C LEU A 147 12.38 18.37 33.50
N ASP A 148 11.11 18.54 33.24
CA ASP A 148 10.00 18.21 34.14
C ASP A 148 8.98 17.32 33.42
N ASP A 149 7.88 17.03 34.12
CA ASP A 149 6.82 16.19 33.61
C ASP A 149 6.10 16.81 32.40
N ASP A 150 5.99 18.14 32.33
CA ASP A 150 5.39 18.83 31.19
C ASP A 150 6.18 18.60 29.89
N HIS A 151 7.52 18.61 29.96
CA HIS A 151 8.37 18.29 28.81
C HIS A 151 8.15 16.85 28.32
N ARG A 152 8.00 15.90 29.26
CA ARG A 152 7.70 14.51 28.97
C ARG A 152 6.31 14.36 28.30
N ILE A 153 5.28 14.96 28.90
CA ILE A 153 3.91 14.91 28.35
C ILE A 153 3.87 15.49 26.94
N ASN A 154 4.55 16.63 26.72
CA ASN A 154 4.64 17.25 25.42
C ASN A 154 5.34 16.36 24.39
N ALA A 155 6.41 15.64 24.75
CA ALA A 155 7.10 14.72 23.87
C ALA A 155 6.20 13.53 23.46
N VAL A 156 5.52 12.91 24.42
CA VAL A 156 4.59 11.78 24.15
C VAL A 156 3.39 12.24 23.30
N SER A 157 2.84 13.42 23.61
CA SER A 157 1.74 13.99 22.81
C SER A 157 2.18 14.25 21.37
N ALA A 158 3.36 14.84 21.16
CA ALA A 158 3.91 15.09 19.84
C ALA A 158 4.14 13.76 19.07
N LEU A 159 4.71 12.74 19.72
CA LEU A 159 4.88 11.43 19.12
C LEU A 159 3.54 10.84 18.66
N ARG A 160 2.50 10.90 19.51
CA ARG A 160 1.16 10.41 19.18
C ARG A 160 0.60 11.11 17.95
N THR A 161 0.68 12.45 17.89
CA THR A 161 0.18 13.21 16.74
C THR A 161 0.91 12.87 15.44
N VAL A 162 2.22 12.65 15.49
CA VAL A 162 2.99 12.20 14.33
C VAL A 162 2.49 10.83 13.83
N ILE A 163 2.26 9.88 14.73
CA ILE A 163 1.75 8.55 14.39
C ILE A 163 0.36 8.65 13.76
N GLU A 164 -0.56 9.41 14.38
CA GLU A 164 -1.92 9.60 13.87
C GLU A 164 -1.93 10.25 12.48
N SER A 165 -1.03 11.21 12.24
CA SER A 165 -0.94 11.88 10.93
C SER A 165 -0.38 10.97 9.82
N LEU A 166 0.49 10.01 10.16
CA LEU A 166 0.96 8.99 9.21
C LEU A 166 -0.14 8.03 8.81
N ASP A 167 -0.95 7.56 9.78
CA ASP A 167 -2.07 6.65 9.54
C ASP A 167 -3.15 7.27 8.63
N LEU A 168 -3.40 8.56 8.75
CA LEU A 168 -4.34 9.30 7.89
C LEU A 168 -3.82 9.40 6.45
N ASN A 169 -2.54 9.58 6.27
CA ASN A 169 -1.91 9.73 4.96
C ASN A 169 -1.86 8.40 4.18
N ASP A 170 -1.71 7.28 4.88
CA ASP A 170 -1.75 5.94 4.27
C ASP A 170 -3.18 5.48 3.90
N SER A 171 -4.19 6.23 4.33
CA SER A 171 -5.60 5.91 4.12
C SER A 171 -6.23 6.68 2.94
N ALA A 172 -5.51 7.64 2.37
CA ALA A 172 -5.94 8.50 1.27
C ALA A 172 -5.38 8.02 -0.08
#